data_c597c3bd50bffb2ba632a87357b43590
#
_entry.id   c597c3bd50bffb2ba632a87357b43590
#
_cell.length_a   1.000
_cell.length_b   1.000
_cell.length_c   1.000
_cell.angle_alpha   90.00
_cell.angle_beta   90.00
_cell.angle_gamma   90.00
#
_symmetry.space_group_name_H-M   'P 1'
#
loop_
_entity.id
_entity.type
_entity.pdbx_description
1 polymer ?
#
loop_
_entity_poly.entity_id
_entity_poly.type
_entity_poly.pdbx_seq_one_letter_code
_entity_poly.pdbx_strand_id
1 'polypeptide(L)'
;ITYNLYGGDWENRLKQELLLGVGGIRALRALGMDPQVYHCNEGHAAFIGLERLRELIAEQNLEFQEALEVVRASSLFTTHTPVPAGHDAFDEGLLRKYIGHYPQRLKIDWETMMGLGKNNGADVNEKFSMSILAANISQEVNGVSWLHGEVSKDILGHMWPGYLPEELHVSYVTNGVHYPTWTAPEWKEVHARVFGEEFKTHHYDKSCFDGIYKVSDEEVWNIRTSLRKK
;
A
#
# COMPACT_ATOMS: atom_id res chain seq x y z
N ILE A 1 5.28 21.09 5.27
CA ILE A 1 4.38 19.94 5.10
C ILE A 1 5.17 18.63 5.24
N THR A 2 6.29 18.48 4.55
CA THR A 2 7.07 17.23 4.46
C THR A 2 8.22 17.10 5.47
N TYR A 3 8.35 18.03 6.41
CA TYR A 3 9.46 18.04 7.38
C TYR A 3 9.37 16.87 8.38
N ASN A 4 8.15 16.56 8.85
CA ASN A 4 7.89 15.42 9.73
C ASN A 4 6.98 14.42 9.04
N LEU A 5 7.42 13.17 8.95
CA LEU A 5 6.58 12.05 8.51
C LEU A 5 5.51 11.78 9.59
N TYR A 6 4.26 11.64 9.19
CA TYR A 6 3.09 11.44 10.08
C TYR A 6 2.89 12.53 11.15
N GLY A 7 3.48 13.70 10.97
CA GLY A 7 3.31 14.82 11.90
C GLY A 7 2.14 15.72 11.54
N GLY A 8 1.56 16.38 12.57
CA GLY A 8 0.48 17.33 12.40
C GLY A 8 -0.92 16.74 12.55
N ASP A 9 -1.92 17.53 12.18
CA ASP A 9 -3.32 17.17 12.19
C ASP A 9 -3.76 16.48 10.88
N TRP A 10 -5.04 16.10 10.80
CA TRP A 10 -5.63 15.47 9.63
C TRP A 10 -5.55 16.33 8.36
N GLU A 11 -5.59 17.65 8.51
CA GLU A 11 -5.42 18.56 7.38
C GLU A 11 -3.99 18.54 6.84
N ASN A 12 -2.99 18.50 7.72
CA ASN A 12 -1.60 18.36 7.32
C ASN A 12 -1.36 16.99 6.66
N ARG A 13 -1.98 15.94 7.19
CA ARG A 13 -1.92 14.60 6.58
C ARG A 13 -2.48 14.59 5.17
N LEU A 14 -3.67 15.15 4.95
CA LEU A 14 -4.25 15.28 3.61
C LEU A 14 -3.33 16.05 2.65
N LYS A 15 -2.72 17.14 3.11
CA LYS A 15 -1.77 17.91 2.30
C LYS A 15 -0.53 17.09 1.90
N GLN A 16 -0.03 16.25 2.81
CA GLN A 16 1.10 15.36 2.52
C GLN A 16 0.73 14.34 1.44
N GLU A 17 -0.46 13.74 1.53
CA GLU A 17 -0.92 12.74 0.55
C GLU A 17 -1.25 13.36 -0.81
N LEU A 18 -1.81 14.56 -0.84
CA LEU A 18 -1.99 15.31 -2.08
C LEU A 18 -0.66 15.67 -2.73
N LEU A 19 0.31 16.09 -1.94
CA LEU A 19 1.65 16.38 -2.45
C LEU A 19 2.32 15.13 -3.01
N LEU A 20 2.20 14.01 -2.32
CA LEU A 20 2.75 12.73 -2.77
C LEU A 20 2.06 12.22 -4.04
N GLY A 21 0.73 12.14 -4.03
CA GLY A 21 -0.04 11.57 -5.14
C GLY A 21 -0.08 12.50 -6.35
N VAL A 22 -0.78 13.63 -6.20
CA VAL A 22 -0.95 14.60 -7.30
C VAL A 22 0.39 15.25 -7.68
N GLY A 23 1.13 15.75 -6.69
CA GLY A 23 2.42 16.40 -6.91
C GLY A 23 3.45 15.45 -7.49
N GLY A 24 3.46 14.18 -7.05
CA GLY A 24 4.34 13.14 -7.55
C GLY A 24 4.14 12.88 -9.05
N ILE A 25 2.91 12.72 -9.52
CA ILE A 25 2.62 12.54 -10.96
C ILE A 25 3.10 13.76 -11.76
N ARG A 26 2.77 14.96 -11.31
CA ARG A 26 3.21 16.19 -11.99
C ARG A 26 4.74 16.32 -12.06
N ALA A 27 5.42 15.93 -10.98
CA ALA A 27 6.88 15.93 -10.95
C ALA A 27 7.48 14.93 -11.96
N LEU A 28 6.92 13.72 -12.04
CA LEU A 28 7.35 12.73 -13.04
C LEU A 28 7.19 13.28 -14.46
N ARG A 29 6.05 13.88 -14.80
CA ARG A 29 5.81 14.48 -16.12
C ARG A 29 6.78 15.63 -16.40
N ALA A 30 7.01 16.51 -15.42
CA ALA A 30 7.97 17.61 -15.56
C ALA A 30 9.41 17.12 -15.79
N LEU A 31 9.74 15.94 -15.30
CA LEU A 31 11.03 15.28 -15.54
C LEU A 31 11.07 14.46 -16.83
N GLY A 32 10.01 14.46 -17.64
CA GLY A 32 9.91 13.66 -18.86
C GLY A 32 9.76 12.16 -18.62
N MET A 33 9.35 11.76 -17.41
CA MET A 33 9.15 10.35 -17.05
C MET A 33 7.70 9.96 -17.28
N ASP A 34 7.50 8.87 -18.00
CA ASP A 34 6.17 8.27 -18.25
C ASP A 34 6.18 6.78 -17.86
N PRO A 35 6.00 6.45 -16.57
CA PRO A 35 5.90 5.08 -16.11
C PRO A 35 4.70 4.37 -16.71
N GLN A 36 4.87 3.09 -17.03
CA GLN A 36 3.78 2.24 -17.54
C GLN A 36 3.00 1.54 -16.40
N VAL A 37 3.63 1.38 -15.23
CA VAL A 37 3.03 0.76 -14.05
C VAL A 37 3.20 1.68 -12.85
N TYR A 38 2.14 1.80 -12.07
CA TYR A 38 2.08 2.63 -10.88
C TYR A 38 1.77 1.76 -9.67
N HIS A 39 2.69 1.69 -8.74
CA HIS A 39 2.57 0.90 -7.53
C HIS A 39 2.27 1.79 -6.32
N CYS A 40 1.07 1.72 -5.80
CA CYS A 40 0.68 2.36 -4.56
C CYS A 40 1.11 1.48 -3.38
N ASN A 41 2.15 1.89 -2.68
CA ASN A 41 2.52 1.31 -1.39
C ASN A 41 1.71 2.01 -0.30
N GLU A 42 0.70 1.37 0.24
CA GLU A 42 -0.33 1.91 1.10
C GLU A 42 -1.29 2.93 0.43
N GLY A 43 -2.36 3.29 1.15
CA GLY A 43 -3.38 4.21 0.67
C GLY A 43 -2.90 5.64 0.48
N HIS A 44 -1.87 6.07 1.22
CA HIS A 44 -1.41 7.46 1.22
C HIS A 44 -0.89 7.98 -0.15
N ALA A 45 -0.63 7.11 -1.10
CA ALA A 45 -0.28 7.49 -2.47
C ALA A 45 -1.48 7.52 -3.44
N ALA A 46 -2.68 7.12 -3.01
CA ALA A 46 -3.82 6.84 -3.89
C ALA A 46 -4.30 8.04 -4.74
N PHE A 47 -4.02 9.28 -4.33
CA PHE A 47 -4.31 10.45 -5.17
C PHE A 47 -3.54 10.47 -6.51
N ILE A 48 -2.56 9.59 -6.71
CA ILE A 48 -1.98 9.27 -8.03
C ILE A 48 -3.09 9.00 -9.04
N GLY A 49 -4.09 8.19 -8.66
CA GLY A 49 -5.20 7.83 -9.54
C GLY A 49 -6.02 9.03 -9.99
N LEU A 50 -6.35 9.95 -9.09
CA LEU A 50 -7.14 11.14 -9.47
C LEU A 50 -6.38 12.04 -10.47
N GLU A 51 -5.08 12.21 -10.29
CA GLU A 51 -4.30 13.03 -11.23
C GLU A 51 -4.12 12.34 -12.57
N ARG A 52 -3.91 11.02 -12.60
CA ARG A 52 -3.86 10.23 -13.84
C ARG A 52 -5.18 10.23 -14.59
N LEU A 53 -6.32 10.09 -13.88
CA LEU A 53 -7.65 10.25 -14.47
C LEU A 53 -7.78 11.64 -15.14
N ARG A 54 -7.38 12.70 -14.43
CA ARG A 54 -7.39 14.06 -14.98
C ARG A 54 -6.55 14.18 -16.26
N GLU A 55 -5.34 13.60 -16.27
CA GLU A 55 -4.46 13.63 -17.46
C GLU A 55 -5.13 12.93 -18.65
N LEU A 56 -5.60 11.70 -18.48
CA LEU A 56 -6.22 10.91 -19.54
C LEU A 56 -7.47 11.60 -20.13
N ILE A 57 -8.32 12.16 -19.26
CA ILE A 57 -9.53 12.87 -19.69
C ILE A 57 -9.19 14.17 -20.43
N ALA A 58 -8.20 14.92 -19.93
CA ALA A 58 -7.85 16.22 -20.51
C ALA A 58 -6.99 16.11 -21.78
N GLU A 59 -6.11 15.13 -21.86
CA GLU A 59 -5.09 15.02 -22.90
C GLU A 59 -5.46 14.02 -24.00
N GLN A 60 -6.17 12.94 -23.63
CA GLN A 60 -6.61 11.90 -24.56
C GLN A 60 -8.11 11.94 -24.84
N ASN A 61 -8.83 12.89 -24.22
CA ASN A 61 -10.28 13.08 -24.38
C ASN A 61 -11.10 11.80 -24.08
N LEU A 62 -10.62 10.98 -23.12
CA LEU A 62 -11.37 9.81 -22.67
C LEU A 62 -12.54 10.22 -21.78
N GLU A 63 -13.61 9.42 -21.80
CA GLU A 63 -14.65 9.51 -20.80
C GLU A 63 -14.15 8.94 -19.45
N PHE A 64 -14.80 9.34 -18.35
CA PHE A 64 -14.35 8.96 -17.00
C PHE A 64 -14.19 7.44 -16.81
N GLN A 65 -15.14 6.65 -17.30
CA GLN A 65 -15.09 5.19 -17.15
C GLN A 65 -13.95 4.58 -17.98
N GLU A 66 -13.70 5.08 -19.17
CA GLU A 66 -12.58 4.64 -20.02
C GLU A 66 -11.23 4.97 -19.34
N ALA A 67 -11.10 6.20 -18.84
CA ALA A 67 -9.91 6.62 -18.11
C ALA A 67 -9.69 5.78 -16.84
N LEU A 68 -10.77 5.44 -16.12
CA LEU A 68 -10.70 4.61 -14.91
C LEU A 68 -10.17 3.21 -15.22
N GLU A 69 -10.60 2.58 -16.31
CA GLU A 69 -10.11 1.27 -16.73
C GLU A 69 -8.62 1.33 -17.12
N VAL A 70 -8.17 2.38 -17.79
CA VAL A 70 -6.75 2.58 -18.13
C VAL A 70 -5.91 2.75 -16.86
N VAL A 71 -6.40 3.54 -15.89
CA VAL A 71 -5.73 3.73 -14.60
C VAL A 71 -5.65 2.42 -13.84
N ARG A 72 -6.73 1.66 -13.74
CA ARG A 72 -6.78 0.34 -13.09
C ARG A 72 -5.80 -0.63 -13.70
N ALA A 73 -5.84 -0.81 -15.02
CA ALA A 73 -5.03 -1.78 -15.75
C ALA A 73 -3.51 -1.58 -15.57
N SER A 74 -3.10 -0.39 -15.13
CA SER A 74 -1.70 -0.03 -14.93
C SER A 74 -1.34 0.29 -13.48
N SER A 75 -2.23 -0.03 -12.53
CA SER A 75 -2.04 0.24 -11.11
C SER A 75 -2.09 -1.02 -10.26
N LEU A 76 -1.24 -1.05 -9.24
CA LEU A 76 -1.14 -2.07 -8.21
C LEU A 76 -1.20 -1.40 -6.84
N PHE A 77 -1.97 -1.97 -5.93
CA PHE A 77 -2.05 -1.53 -4.53
C PHE A 77 -1.52 -2.60 -3.58
N THR A 78 -0.52 -2.28 -2.79
CA THR A 78 -0.01 -3.13 -1.70
C THR A 78 -0.38 -2.51 -0.36
N THR A 79 -1.20 -3.22 0.43
CA THR A 79 -1.49 -2.84 1.81
C THR A 79 -0.54 -3.54 2.79
N HIS A 80 -0.11 -2.81 3.82
CA HIS A 80 0.71 -3.31 4.92
C HIS A 80 -0.04 -3.30 6.25
N THR A 81 -1.23 -2.69 6.28
CA THR A 81 -1.99 -2.41 7.50
C THR A 81 -3.02 -3.50 7.75
N PRO A 82 -2.86 -4.32 8.83
CA PRO A 82 -3.75 -5.44 9.11
C PRO A 82 -4.98 -5.06 9.94
N VAL A 83 -5.20 -3.78 10.21
CA VAL A 83 -6.31 -3.31 11.05
C VAL A 83 -7.03 -2.13 10.41
N PRO A 84 -8.39 -2.11 10.38
CA PRO A 84 -9.16 -1.04 9.74
C PRO A 84 -8.81 0.37 10.25
N ALA A 85 -8.56 0.53 11.54
CA ALA A 85 -8.26 1.82 12.16
C ALA A 85 -6.91 2.44 11.73
N GLY A 86 -6.06 1.68 11.06
CA GLY A 86 -4.76 2.16 10.55
C GLY A 86 -4.84 2.73 9.14
N HIS A 87 -6.00 2.68 8.49
CA HIS A 87 -6.19 3.24 7.15
C HIS A 87 -6.60 4.71 7.24
N ASP A 88 -5.89 5.58 6.51
CA ASP A 88 -6.21 7.00 6.46
C ASP A 88 -7.59 7.23 5.84
N ALA A 89 -8.41 8.04 6.51
CA ALA A 89 -9.73 8.41 6.04
C ALA A 89 -10.06 9.87 6.38
N PHE A 90 -10.58 10.60 5.40
CA PHE A 90 -10.80 12.03 5.48
C PHE A 90 -12.28 12.40 5.47
N ASP A 91 -12.65 13.42 6.22
CA ASP A 91 -13.98 14.00 6.19
C ASP A 91 -14.24 14.71 4.87
N GLU A 92 -15.46 14.61 4.37
CA GLU A 92 -15.86 15.20 3.08
C GLU A 92 -15.60 16.72 3.01
N GLY A 93 -15.87 17.46 4.09
CA GLY A 93 -15.64 18.89 4.15
C GLY A 93 -14.17 19.27 3.95
N LEU A 94 -13.26 18.45 4.50
CA LEU A 94 -11.83 18.64 4.31
C LEU A 94 -11.39 18.36 2.88
N LEU A 95 -11.88 17.28 2.27
CA LEU A 95 -11.61 16.96 0.86
C LEU A 95 -12.14 18.04 -0.06
N ARG A 96 -13.37 18.52 0.16
CA ARG A 96 -14.01 19.57 -0.66
C ARG A 96 -13.16 20.85 -0.66
N LYS A 97 -12.51 21.18 0.47
CA LYS A 97 -11.61 22.34 0.57
C LYS A 97 -10.42 22.25 -0.40
N TYR A 98 -9.85 21.07 -0.60
CA TYR A 98 -8.61 20.89 -1.36
C TYR A 98 -8.82 20.35 -2.77
N ILE A 99 -9.76 19.43 -2.96
CA ILE A 99 -10.00 18.74 -4.23
C ILE A 99 -11.43 18.96 -4.78
N GLY A 100 -12.19 19.91 -4.23
CA GLY A 100 -13.56 20.22 -4.68
C GLY A 100 -13.67 20.65 -6.15
N HIS A 101 -12.55 20.97 -6.79
CA HIS A 101 -12.48 21.30 -8.22
C HIS A 101 -12.23 20.08 -9.13
N TYR A 102 -11.91 18.90 -8.56
CA TYR A 102 -11.61 17.70 -9.36
C TYR A 102 -12.82 17.14 -10.11
N PRO A 103 -14.04 17.08 -9.56
CA PRO A 103 -15.20 16.55 -10.30
C PRO A 103 -15.38 17.19 -11.67
N GLN A 104 -15.29 18.52 -11.74
CA GLN A 104 -15.36 19.22 -13.02
C GLN A 104 -14.25 18.80 -14.00
N ARG A 105 -13.04 18.55 -13.51
CA ARG A 105 -11.91 18.11 -14.33
C ARG A 105 -12.04 16.66 -14.79
N LEU A 106 -12.75 15.83 -13.99
CA LEU A 106 -13.02 14.44 -14.28
C LEU A 106 -14.34 14.24 -15.06
N LYS A 107 -15.08 15.32 -15.34
CA LYS A 107 -16.40 15.32 -15.98
C LYS A 107 -17.44 14.45 -15.24
N ILE A 108 -17.38 14.42 -13.91
CA ILE A 108 -18.30 13.69 -13.03
C ILE A 108 -18.87 14.60 -11.94
N ASP A 109 -19.90 14.15 -11.22
CA ASP A 109 -20.37 14.82 -10.03
C ASP A 109 -19.51 14.53 -8.79
N TRP A 110 -19.77 15.25 -7.71
CA TRP A 110 -19.05 15.09 -6.45
C TRP A 110 -19.31 13.74 -5.80
N GLU A 111 -20.54 13.24 -5.87
CA GLU A 111 -20.95 11.96 -5.29
C GLU A 111 -20.22 10.80 -5.96
N THR A 112 -20.09 10.80 -7.27
CA THR A 112 -19.31 9.81 -8.03
C THR A 112 -17.84 9.83 -7.61
N MET A 113 -17.24 11.01 -7.44
CA MET A 113 -15.86 11.12 -6.96
C MET A 113 -15.71 10.59 -5.52
N MET A 114 -16.64 10.93 -4.63
CA MET A 114 -16.65 10.42 -3.24
C MET A 114 -16.84 8.91 -3.19
N GLY A 115 -17.61 8.34 -4.11
CA GLY A 115 -17.82 6.90 -4.25
C GLY A 115 -16.54 6.11 -4.51
N LEU A 116 -15.50 6.74 -5.06
CA LEU A 116 -14.20 6.09 -5.24
C LEU A 116 -13.49 5.73 -3.93
N GLY A 117 -13.80 6.43 -2.84
CA GLY A 117 -13.17 6.21 -1.53
C GLY A 117 -14.14 5.77 -0.44
N LYS A 118 -15.38 5.40 -0.78
CA LYS A 118 -16.40 4.92 0.17
C LYS A 118 -16.88 3.52 -0.20
N ASN A 119 -17.23 2.74 0.82
CA ASN A 119 -17.87 1.43 0.65
C ASN A 119 -19.34 1.57 0.28
N ASN A 120 -20.02 2.50 0.96
CA ASN A 120 -21.41 2.82 0.71
C ASN A 120 -21.51 4.31 0.41
N GLY A 121 -21.47 4.66 -0.87
CA GLY A 121 -21.54 6.05 -1.32
C GLY A 121 -22.80 6.80 -0.84
N ALA A 122 -23.84 6.09 -0.42
CA ALA A 122 -25.06 6.68 0.13
C ALA A 122 -24.93 7.07 1.61
N ASP A 123 -23.93 6.56 2.35
CA ASP A 123 -23.71 6.94 3.75
C ASP A 123 -22.96 8.28 3.82
N VAL A 124 -23.67 9.32 4.23
CA VAL A 124 -23.11 10.67 4.38
C VAL A 124 -22.09 10.78 5.52
N ASN A 125 -22.12 9.86 6.49
CA ASN A 125 -21.21 9.84 7.63
C ASN A 125 -19.93 9.03 7.34
N GLU A 126 -19.92 8.24 6.27
CA GLU A 126 -18.73 7.47 5.90
C GLU A 126 -17.65 8.42 5.39
N LYS A 127 -16.46 8.29 6.02
CA LYS A 127 -15.29 9.03 5.58
C LYS A 127 -14.73 8.46 4.28
N PHE A 128 -14.08 9.30 3.51
CA PHE A 128 -13.35 8.90 2.31
C PHE A 128 -12.05 8.19 2.69
N SER A 129 -11.98 6.89 2.47
CA SER A 129 -10.83 6.04 2.77
C SER A 129 -9.83 6.03 1.62
N MET A 130 -8.59 6.29 1.92
CA MET A 130 -7.49 6.25 0.95
C MET A 130 -7.19 4.83 0.48
N SER A 131 -7.41 3.81 1.32
CA SER A 131 -7.23 2.41 0.94
C SER A 131 -8.33 1.92 0.00
N ILE A 132 -9.57 2.38 0.20
CA ILE A 132 -10.68 2.10 -0.74
C ILE A 132 -10.40 2.79 -2.07
N LEU A 133 -9.97 4.05 -2.07
CA LEU A 133 -9.55 4.74 -3.30
C LEU A 133 -8.45 3.94 -4.00
N ALA A 134 -7.39 3.54 -3.26
CA ALA A 134 -6.27 2.78 -3.84
C ALA A 134 -6.73 1.47 -4.48
N ALA A 135 -7.63 0.72 -3.81
CA ALA A 135 -8.19 -0.51 -4.34
C ALA A 135 -9.07 -0.28 -5.57
N ASN A 136 -9.90 0.78 -5.55
CA ASN A 136 -10.78 1.12 -6.68
C ASN A 136 -10.05 1.56 -7.95
N ILE A 137 -8.84 2.12 -7.81
CA ILE A 137 -8.02 2.56 -8.94
C ILE A 137 -6.92 1.56 -9.32
N SER A 138 -6.91 0.38 -8.71
CA SER A 138 -5.92 -0.67 -8.97
C SER A 138 -6.61 -1.94 -9.47
N GLN A 139 -5.98 -2.62 -10.42
CA GLN A 139 -6.45 -3.92 -10.87
C GLN A 139 -6.05 -5.01 -9.89
N GLU A 140 -4.84 -4.91 -9.33
CA GLU A 140 -4.29 -5.87 -8.40
C GLU A 140 -4.15 -5.27 -7.01
N VAL A 141 -4.58 -6.02 -6.00
CA VAL A 141 -4.43 -5.68 -4.59
C VAL A 141 -3.71 -6.83 -3.89
N ASN A 142 -2.69 -6.53 -3.11
CA ASN A 142 -2.01 -7.57 -2.35
C ASN A 142 -1.66 -7.15 -0.92
N GLY A 143 -1.74 -8.13 -0.01
CA GLY A 143 -1.09 -8.08 1.29
C GLY A 143 0.37 -8.51 1.20
N VAL A 144 1.11 -8.42 2.32
CA VAL A 144 2.57 -8.65 2.38
C VAL A 144 2.96 -9.99 3.00
N SER A 145 2.01 -10.88 3.20
CA SER A 145 2.17 -12.30 3.53
C SER A 145 0.86 -13.03 3.27
N TRP A 146 0.90 -14.37 3.24
CA TRP A 146 -0.32 -15.17 3.09
C TRP A 146 -1.40 -14.77 4.12
N LEU A 147 -1.06 -14.77 5.41
CA LEU A 147 -2.01 -14.42 6.46
C LEU A 147 -2.53 -12.98 6.31
N HIS A 148 -1.66 -12.04 5.93
CA HIS A 148 -2.08 -10.67 5.70
C HIS A 148 -3.00 -10.53 4.50
N GLY A 149 -2.80 -11.32 3.44
CA GLY A 149 -3.72 -11.41 2.31
C GLY A 149 -5.12 -11.84 2.74
N GLU A 150 -5.24 -12.89 3.57
CA GLU A 150 -6.53 -13.34 4.10
C GLU A 150 -7.21 -12.26 4.97
N VAL A 151 -6.47 -11.61 5.87
CA VAL A 151 -6.99 -10.49 6.67
C VAL A 151 -7.41 -9.32 5.77
N SER A 152 -6.68 -9.05 4.70
CA SER A 152 -7.02 -7.97 3.76
C SER A 152 -8.29 -8.26 2.97
N LYS A 153 -8.61 -9.52 2.69
CA LYS A 153 -9.90 -9.93 2.12
C LYS A 153 -11.06 -9.58 3.05
N ASP A 154 -10.90 -9.82 4.35
CA ASP A 154 -11.92 -9.46 5.35
C ASP A 154 -12.12 -7.93 5.42
N ILE A 155 -11.03 -7.15 5.35
CA ILE A 155 -11.07 -5.69 5.43
C ILE A 155 -11.69 -5.07 4.18
N LEU A 156 -11.34 -5.56 3.00
CA LEU A 156 -11.72 -4.97 1.72
C LEU A 156 -12.89 -5.68 1.03
N GLY A 157 -13.29 -6.87 1.52
CA GLY A 157 -14.27 -7.74 0.85
C GLY A 157 -15.64 -7.09 0.61
N HIS A 158 -16.03 -6.14 1.47
CA HIS A 158 -17.26 -5.37 1.30
C HIS A 158 -17.28 -4.48 0.04
N MET A 159 -16.13 -4.22 -0.59
CA MET A 159 -16.05 -3.51 -1.88
C MET A 159 -16.59 -4.36 -3.05
N TRP A 160 -16.68 -5.67 -2.88
CA TRP A 160 -17.17 -6.62 -3.88
C TRP A 160 -18.36 -7.40 -3.35
N PRO A 161 -19.54 -6.76 -3.20
CA PRO A 161 -20.72 -7.43 -2.65
C PRO A 161 -21.16 -8.62 -3.53
N GLY A 162 -21.37 -9.77 -2.89
CA GLY A 162 -21.78 -11.00 -3.57
C GLY A 162 -20.63 -11.91 -4.01
N TYR A 163 -19.39 -11.49 -3.88
CA TYR A 163 -18.22 -12.35 -4.12
C TYR A 163 -17.88 -13.16 -2.86
N LEU A 164 -17.45 -14.40 -3.07
CA LEU A 164 -16.87 -15.21 -1.98
C LEU A 164 -15.41 -14.74 -1.70
N PRO A 165 -14.87 -14.99 -0.50
CA PRO A 165 -13.50 -14.55 -0.16
C PRO A 165 -12.42 -15.05 -1.13
N GLU A 166 -12.58 -16.25 -1.69
CA GLU A 166 -11.67 -16.83 -2.67
C GLU A 166 -11.76 -16.20 -4.08
N GLU A 167 -12.85 -15.47 -4.36
CA GLU A 167 -13.07 -14.79 -5.64
C GLU A 167 -12.58 -13.34 -5.63
N LEU A 168 -12.22 -12.81 -4.45
CA LEU A 168 -11.78 -11.43 -4.30
C LEU A 168 -10.43 -11.21 -4.98
N HIS A 169 -10.29 -10.09 -5.65
CA HIS A 169 -9.04 -9.64 -6.29
C HIS A 169 -8.01 -9.15 -5.27
N VAL A 170 -7.84 -9.88 -4.17
CA VAL A 170 -6.88 -9.62 -3.11
C VAL A 170 -5.97 -10.83 -2.97
N SER A 171 -4.72 -10.64 -3.33
CA SER A 171 -3.66 -11.66 -3.27
C SER A 171 -2.64 -11.36 -2.17
N TYR A 172 -1.51 -12.02 -2.20
CA TYR A 172 -0.38 -11.69 -1.33
C TYR A 172 0.96 -11.87 -2.05
N VAL A 173 1.89 -11.03 -1.67
CA VAL A 173 3.32 -11.20 -2.00
C VAL A 173 4.10 -11.10 -0.71
N THR A 174 4.77 -12.18 -0.31
CA THR A 174 5.52 -12.19 0.94
C THR A 174 6.71 -11.24 0.86
N ASN A 175 6.81 -10.33 1.82
CA ASN A 175 7.94 -9.42 1.92
C ASN A 175 9.26 -10.18 2.08
N GLY A 176 10.28 -9.72 1.39
CA GLY A 176 11.66 -10.13 1.64
C GLY A 176 12.19 -9.54 2.96
N VAL A 177 13.16 -10.23 3.53
CA VAL A 177 13.90 -9.75 4.70
C VAL A 177 15.34 -9.44 4.30
N HIS A 178 15.77 -8.20 4.50
CA HIS A 178 17.17 -7.85 4.27
C HIS A 178 18.02 -8.35 5.43
N TYR A 179 18.51 -9.57 5.29
CA TYR A 179 19.29 -10.29 6.30
C TYR A 179 20.44 -9.46 6.92
N PRO A 180 21.29 -8.75 6.14
CA PRO A 180 22.37 -7.97 6.71
C PRO A 180 21.93 -6.85 7.67
N THR A 181 20.76 -6.24 7.44
CA THR A 181 20.22 -5.16 8.28
C THR A 181 19.53 -5.69 9.52
N TRP A 182 18.72 -6.74 9.38
CA TRP A 182 17.77 -7.14 10.43
C TRP A 182 18.30 -8.25 11.36
N THR A 183 19.42 -8.91 10.98
CA THR A 183 19.99 -9.96 11.81
C THR A 183 21.07 -9.39 12.71
N ALA A 184 20.94 -9.59 14.03
CA ALA A 184 21.93 -9.18 15.01
C ALA A 184 23.29 -9.91 14.78
N PRO A 185 24.42 -9.27 15.11
CA PRO A 185 25.74 -9.88 14.93
C PRO A 185 25.88 -11.27 15.56
N GLU A 186 25.34 -11.44 16.76
CA GLU A 186 25.39 -12.72 17.49
C GLU A 186 24.68 -13.85 16.71
N TRP A 187 23.54 -13.54 16.06
CA TRP A 187 22.86 -14.49 15.20
C TRP A 187 23.60 -14.74 13.88
N LYS A 188 24.31 -13.75 13.34
CA LYS A 188 25.11 -13.93 12.12
C LYS A 188 26.24 -14.92 12.35
N GLU A 189 26.88 -14.91 13.54
CA GLU A 189 27.91 -15.85 13.91
C GLU A 189 27.36 -17.29 14.00
N VAL A 190 26.20 -17.46 14.63
CA VAL A 190 25.53 -18.78 14.70
C VAL A 190 25.15 -19.25 13.30
N HIS A 191 24.54 -18.39 12.49
CA HIS A 191 24.11 -18.75 11.14
C HIS A 191 25.31 -19.13 10.25
N ALA A 192 26.40 -18.38 10.30
CA ALA A 192 27.61 -18.72 9.54
C ALA A 192 28.16 -20.13 9.96
N ARG A 193 28.10 -20.47 11.23
CA ARG A 193 28.54 -21.75 11.76
C ARG A 193 27.61 -22.90 11.31
N VAL A 194 26.29 -22.73 11.36
CA VAL A 194 25.34 -23.84 11.16
C VAL A 194 24.80 -23.94 9.72
N PHE A 195 24.80 -22.86 8.98
CA PHE A 195 24.33 -22.80 7.58
C PHE A 195 25.49 -22.72 6.58
N GLY A 196 26.71 -22.37 7.04
CA GLY A 196 27.86 -22.13 6.17
C GLY A 196 27.89 -20.71 5.57
N GLU A 197 29.05 -20.36 5.00
CA GLU A 197 29.23 -19.00 4.43
C GLU A 197 28.36 -18.75 3.17
N GLU A 198 28.03 -19.79 2.43
CA GLU A 198 27.19 -19.70 1.23
C GLU A 198 25.76 -19.28 1.53
N PHE A 199 25.29 -19.44 2.76
CA PHE A 199 23.96 -19.01 3.19
C PHE A 199 23.66 -17.55 2.84
N LYS A 200 24.65 -16.66 2.90
CA LYS A 200 24.49 -15.24 2.62
C LYS A 200 24.01 -14.94 1.19
N THR A 201 24.29 -15.84 0.26
CA THR A 201 23.93 -15.71 -1.16
C THR A 201 22.90 -16.74 -1.63
N HIS A 202 22.68 -17.81 -0.87
CA HIS A 202 21.81 -18.93 -1.23
C HIS A 202 20.66 -19.16 -0.24
N HIS A 203 20.26 -18.15 0.53
CA HIS A 203 19.18 -18.26 1.53
C HIS A 203 17.77 -18.46 0.94
N TYR A 204 17.63 -18.52 -0.38
CA TYR A 204 16.41 -18.93 -1.06
C TYR A 204 16.17 -20.44 -0.99
N ASP A 205 17.20 -21.25 -0.75
CA ASP A 205 17.08 -22.69 -0.53
C ASP A 205 16.65 -22.97 0.91
N LYS A 206 15.45 -23.50 1.08
CA LYS A 206 14.87 -23.80 2.40
C LYS A 206 15.70 -24.81 3.19
N SER A 207 16.38 -25.74 2.52
CA SER A 207 17.19 -26.77 3.18
C SER A 207 18.38 -26.22 3.95
N CYS A 208 18.87 -25.02 3.60
CA CYS A 208 19.96 -24.38 4.33
C CYS A 208 19.60 -24.06 5.77
N PHE A 209 18.31 -23.87 6.08
CA PHE A 209 17.84 -23.56 7.43
C PHE A 209 17.81 -24.77 8.38
N ASP A 210 17.89 -26.00 7.88
CA ASP A 210 17.85 -27.21 8.71
C ASP A 210 19.04 -27.28 9.69
N GLY A 211 20.12 -26.56 9.39
CA GLY A 211 21.24 -26.40 10.30
C GLY A 211 20.88 -25.79 11.65
N ILE A 212 19.76 -25.07 11.77
CA ILE A 212 19.34 -24.44 13.04
C ILE A 212 19.04 -25.45 14.13
N TYR A 213 18.59 -26.67 13.78
CA TYR A 213 18.32 -27.72 14.75
C TYR A 213 19.57 -28.27 15.44
N LYS A 214 20.78 -27.87 15.00
CA LYS A 214 22.05 -28.18 15.66
C LYS A 214 22.41 -27.20 16.78
N VAL A 215 21.66 -26.09 16.89
CA VAL A 215 21.85 -25.09 17.95
C VAL A 215 21.07 -25.52 19.19
N SER A 216 21.71 -25.53 20.36
CA SER A 216 21.02 -25.90 21.60
C SER A 216 20.00 -24.80 22.03
N ASP A 217 18.94 -25.24 22.72
CA ASP A 217 17.95 -24.32 23.29
C ASP A 217 18.58 -23.32 24.26
N GLU A 218 19.61 -23.75 25.00
CA GLU A 218 20.36 -22.91 25.92
C GLU A 218 21.09 -21.79 25.18
N GLU A 219 21.75 -22.09 24.06
CA GLU A 219 22.44 -21.08 23.23
C GLU A 219 21.44 -20.07 22.64
N VAL A 220 20.33 -20.56 22.10
CA VAL A 220 19.23 -19.72 21.58
C VAL A 220 18.70 -18.77 22.66
N TRP A 221 18.46 -19.32 23.87
CA TRP A 221 17.95 -18.55 25.00
C TRP A 221 18.95 -17.49 25.47
N ASN A 222 20.23 -17.84 25.58
CA ASN A 222 21.26 -16.92 26.02
C ASN A 222 21.45 -15.75 25.05
N ILE A 223 21.47 -16.00 23.74
CA ILE A 223 21.55 -14.96 22.72
C ILE A 223 20.32 -14.03 22.82
N ARG A 224 19.12 -14.59 22.86
CA ARG A 224 17.90 -13.78 22.97
C ARG A 224 17.86 -12.92 24.23
N THR A 225 18.27 -13.48 25.35
CA THR A 225 18.32 -12.77 26.63
C THR A 225 19.36 -11.65 26.62
N SER A 226 20.51 -11.89 26.03
CA SER A 226 21.56 -10.87 25.85
C SER A 226 21.07 -9.71 24.97
N LEU A 227 20.45 -10.00 23.84
CA LEU A 227 19.91 -8.98 22.93
C LEU A 227 18.78 -8.14 23.54
N ARG A 228 17.99 -8.71 24.45
CA ARG A 228 16.93 -7.96 25.16
C ARG A 228 17.46 -7.01 26.25
N LYS A 229 18.70 -7.21 26.69
CA LYS A 229 19.34 -6.36 27.72
C LYS A 229 20.07 -5.15 27.13
N LYS A 230 20.31 -5.15 25.80
CA LYS A 230 20.86 -4.02 25.05
C LYS A 230 19.78 -2.99 24.76
#